data_18b29b22ed4490f28f28ae2b8e155ef3
#
_entry.id   18b29b22ed4490f28f28ae2b8e155ef3
#
_cell.length_a   1.000
_cell.length_b   1.000
_cell.length_c   1.000
_cell.angle_alpha   90.00
_cell.angle_beta   90.00
_cell.angle_gamma   90.00
#
_symmetry.space_group_name_H-M   'P 1'
#
loop_
_entity.id
_entity.type
_entity.pdbx_description
1 polymer ?
#
loop_
_entity_poly.entity_id
_entity_poly.type
_entity_poly.pdbx_seq_one_letter_code
_entity_poly.pdbx_strand_id
1 'polypeptide(L)'
;MAGFIKNQNVVLFKMKIYITYKYKDANLKELKEKLEEFSEIIENSTGWEPFIFFRDVQKWKKDNRSIKDIFSDAISHIKQCDAVLVEASEKANGIYFEVGYAKALNKKIIVIHKKGTEANLLEAMSDIKIEYDDFNDLKKKLSRIKI
;
A
#
# COMPACT_ATOMS: atom_id res chain seq x y z
N MET A 1 -7.63 -40.33 -14.04
CA MET A 1 -8.52 -39.15 -14.17
C MET A 1 -8.94 -38.52 -12.85
N ALA A 2 -8.72 -39.16 -11.76
CA ALA A 2 -9.03 -38.62 -10.44
C ALA A 2 -8.12 -37.42 -10.02
N GLY A 3 -7.04 -37.18 -10.73
CA GLY A 3 -6.09 -36.12 -10.39
C GLY A 3 -6.57 -34.67 -10.65
N PHE A 4 -7.59 -34.50 -11.48
CA PHE A 4 -8.09 -33.17 -11.84
C PHE A 4 -8.97 -32.53 -10.75
N ILE A 5 -9.55 -33.33 -9.89
CA ILE A 5 -10.47 -32.84 -8.89
C ILE A 5 -9.74 -32.27 -7.66
N LYS A 6 -8.48 -32.67 -7.48
CA LYS A 6 -7.69 -32.24 -6.31
C LYS A 6 -7.30 -30.78 -6.30
N ASN A 7 -7.30 -30.12 -7.46
CA ASN A 7 -6.90 -28.72 -7.57
C ASN A 7 -8.02 -27.72 -7.22
N GLN A 8 -9.25 -28.20 -7.06
CA GLN A 8 -10.38 -27.31 -6.72
C GLN A 8 -10.36 -26.78 -5.31
N ASN A 9 -9.56 -27.39 -4.43
CA ASN A 9 -9.47 -27.00 -3.02
C ASN A 9 -8.15 -26.28 -2.68
N VAL A 10 -7.33 -25.92 -3.66
CA VAL A 10 -6.11 -25.16 -3.43
C VAL A 10 -6.48 -23.71 -3.22
N VAL A 11 -6.48 -23.25 -1.97
CA VAL A 11 -6.59 -21.83 -1.65
C VAL A 11 -5.23 -21.18 -1.95
N LEU A 12 -5.15 -20.43 -3.03
CA LEU A 12 -3.97 -19.64 -3.32
C LEU A 12 -3.91 -18.47 -2.32
N PHE A 13 -2.89 -18.46 -1.49
CA PHE A 13 -2.63 -17.34 -0.60
C PHE A 13 -2.29 -16.10 -1.44
N LYS A 14 -3.08 -15.04 -1.26
CA LYS A 14 -2.83 -13.75 -1.87
C LYS A 14 -2.46 -12.75 -0.79
N MET A 15 -1.25 -12.20 -0.87
CA MET A 15 -0.79 -11.24 0.11
C MET A 15 -1.61 -9.95 0.01
N LYS A 16 -2.20 -9.54 1.12
CA LYS A 16 -2.95 -8.29 1.22
C LYS A 16 -2.03 -7.18 1.72
N ILE A 17 -1.91 -6.13 0.95
CA ILE A 17 -1.00 -5.03 1.25
C ILE A 17 -1.75 -3.72 1.47
N TYR A 18 -1.52 -3.11 2.62
CA TYR A 18 -2.08 -1.79 2.96
C TYR A 18 -1.25 -0.71 2.29
N ILE A 19 -1.89 0.16 1.51
CA ILE A 19 -1.22 1.27 0.85
C ILE A 19 -1.40 2.53 1.67
N THR A 20 -0.29 3.15 2.10
CA THR A 20 -0.31 4.45 2.76
C THR A 20 0.28 5.53 1.85
N TYR A 21 -0.35 6.69 1.84
CA TYR A 21 -0.07 7.79 0.92
C TYR A 21 -0.49 9.11 1.54
N LYS A 22 -0.03 10.22 0.96
CA LYS A 22 -0.46 11.53 1.39
C LYS A 22 -1.90 11.81 0.95
N TYR A 23 -2.77 12.06 1.92
CA TYR A 23 -4.19 12.37 1.69
C TYR A 23 -4.51 13.84 1.96
N LYS A 24 -3.98 14.41 3.05
CA LYS A 24 -4.28 15.77 3.49
C LYS A 24 -3.91 16.78 2.41
N ASP A 25 -4.84 17.71 2.14
CA ASP A 25 -4.70 18.78 1.15
C ASP A 25 -4.51 18.29 -0.29
N ALA A 26 -4.77 17.01 -0.57
CA ALA A 26 -4.71 16.47 -1.91
C ALA A 26 -5.96 16.86 -2.73
N ASN A 27 -5.77 17.04 -4.03
CA ASN A 27 -6.89 17.10 -4.97
C ASN A 27 -7.48 15.68 -5.09
N LEU A 28 -8.71 15.47 -4.64
CA LEU A 28 -9.28 14.14 -4.53
C LEU A 28 -9.50 13.44 -5.88
N LYS A 29 -9.78 14.20 -6.93
CA LYS A 29 -9.92 13.65 -8.28
C LYS A 29 -8.58 13.13 -8.81
N GLU A 30 -7.54 13.93 -8.69
CA GLU A 30 -6.18 13.54 -9.10
C GLU A 30 -5.66 12.37 -8.26
N LEU A 31 -5.92 12.39 -6.96
CA LEU A 31 -5.53 11.32 -6.06
C LEU A 31 -6.20 10.00 -6.44
N LYS A 32 -7.49 10.04 -6.75
CA LYS A 32 -8.23 8.85 -7.20
C LYS A 32 -7.59 8.26 -8.46
N GLU A 33 -7.36 9.08 -9.48
CA GLU A 33 -6.75 8.64 -10.73
C GLU A 33 -5.38 8.00 -10.51
N LYS A 34 -4.54 8.64 -9.69
CA LYS A 34 -3.22 8.14 -9.33
C LYS A 34 -3.29 6.80 -8.59
N LEU A 35 -4.18 6.69 -7.60
CA LEU A 35 -4.31 5.48 -6.80
C LEU A 35 -4.92 4.30 -7.59
N GLU A 36 -5.83 4.58 -8.52
CA GLU A 36 -6.36 3.55 -9.42
C GLU A 36 -5.24 2.96 -10.29
N GLU A 37 -4.45 3.81 -10.92
CA GLU A 37 -3.30 3.37 -11.73
C GLU A 37 -2.27 2.63 -10.89
N PHE A 38 -1.98 3.15 -9.71
CA PHE A 38 -1.04 2.53 -8.77
C PHE A 38 -1.50 1.14 -8.32
N SER A 39 -2.79 0.98 -8.04
CA SER A 39 -3.38 -0.31 -7.68
C SER A 39 -3.20 -1.35 -8.79
N GLU A 40 -3.46 -0.96 -10.04
CA GLU A 40 -3.26 -1.85 -11.19
C GLU A 40 -1.80 -2.27 -11.34
N ILE A 41 -0.87 -1.33 -11.15
CA ILE A 41 0.56 -1.61 -11.21
C ILE A 41 0.96 -2.65 -10.16
N ILE A 42 0.50 -2.49 -8.93
CA ILE A 42 0.81 -3.43 -7.85
C ILE A 42 0.24 -4.81 -8.16
N GLU A 43 -1.03 -4.89 -8.52
CA GLU A 43 -1.68 -6.16 -8.82
C GLU A 43 -0.99 -6.91 -9.98
N ASN A 44 -0.71 -6.21 -11.06
CA ASN A 44 -0.14 -6.82 -12.26
C ASN A 44 1.35 -7.18 -12.09
N SER A 45 2.08 -6.41 -11.30
CA SER A 45 3.52 -6.63 -11.11
C SER A 45 3.85 -7.67 -10.04
N THR A 46 3.03 -7.79 -9.02
CA THR A 46 3.32 -8.60 -7.82
C THR A 46 2.31 -9.69 -7.55
N GLY A 47 1.10 -9.58 -8.07
CA GLY A 47 -0.02 -10.46 -7.68
C GLY A 47 -0.59 -10.16 -6.30
N TRP A 48 -0.13 -9.13 -5.60
CA TRP A 48 -0.66 -8.73 -4.31
C TRP A 48 -2.02 -8.08 -4.44
N GLU A 49 -2.80 -8.12 -3.37
CA GLU A 49 -4.09 -7.44 -3.26
C GLU A 49 -3.91 -6.11 -2.51
N PRO A 50 -3.91 -4.96 -3.21
CA PRO A 50 -3.77 -3.67 -2.55
C PRO A 50 -5.06 -3.29 -1.82
N PHE A 51 -4.91 -2.83 -0.59
CA PHE A 51 -5.96 -2.18 0.17
C PHE A 51 -5.71 -0.67 0.21
N ILE A 52 -6.65 0.10 -0.30
CA ILE A 52 -6.58 1.56 -0.38
C ILE A 52 -7.74 2.14 0.42
N PHE A 53 -7.45 2.80 1.54
CA PHE A 53 -8.48 3.32 2.44
C PHE A 53 -9.46 4.26 1.72
N PHE A 54 -8.95 5.15 0.88
CA PHE A 54 -9.77 6.08 0.11
C PHE A 54 -10.74 5.37 -0.84
N ARG A 55 -10.32 4.27 -1.44
CA ARG A 55 -11.16 3.45 -2.32
C ARG A 55 -12.11 2.54 -1.53
N ASP A 56 -11.54 1.74 -0.64
CA ASP A 56 -12.23 0.58 -0.06
C ASP A 56 -13.13 0.95 1.13
N VAL A 57 -12.79 2.00 1.85
CA VAL A 57 -13.56 2.49 3.00
C VAL A 57 -14.32 3.78 2.65
N GLN A 58 -13.63 4.78 2.15
CA GLN A 58 -14.20 6.10 1.89
C GLN A 58 -14.95 6.20 0.56
N LYS A 59 -14.87 5.17 -0.29
CA LYS A 59 -15.57 5.09 -1.58
C LYS A 59 -15.29 6.28 -2.50
N TRP A 60 -14.05 6.73 -2.51
CA TRP A 60 -13.58 7.88 -3.27
C TRP A 60 -14.24 9.22 -2.88
N LYS A 61 -14.76 9.30 -1.66
CA LYS A 61 -15.46 10.49 -1.16
C LYS A 61 -14.78 11.06 0.05
N LYS A 62 -15.00 12.36 0.30
CA LYS A 62 -14.57 13.02 1.52
C LYS A 62 -15.18 12.31 2.73
N ASP A 63 -14.37 12.04 3.72
CA ASP A 63 -14.78 11.40 4.97
C ASP A 63 -15.05 12.49 6.02
N ASN A 64 -16.31 12.57 6.46
CA ASN A 64 -16.75 13.59 7.43
C ASN A 64 -16.69 13.11 8.87
N ARG A 65 -16.19 11.89 9.11
CA ARG A 65 -15.99 11.36 10.47
C ARG A 65 -14.89 12.12 11.20
N SER A 66 -14.84 11.98 12.52
CA SER A 66 -13.73 12.51 13.31
C SER A 66 -12.39 11.86 12.91
N ILE A 67 -11.31 12.60 13.11
CA ILE A 67 -9.95 12.06 12.88
C ILE A 67 -9.74 10.80 13.72
N LYS A 68 -10.22 10.78 14.96
CA LYS A 68 -10.14 9.61 15.84
C LYS A 68 -10.79 8.38 15.22
N ASP A 69 -12.00 8.53 14.67
CA ASP A 69 -12.73 7.41 14.09
C ASP A 69 -12.08 6.93 12.78
N ILE A 70 -11.61 7.86 11.95
CA ILE A 70 -10.89 7.52 10.71
C ILE A 70 -9.62 6.74 11.02
N PHE A 71 -8.79 7.19 11.95
CA PHE A 71 -7.56 6.49 12.32
C PHE A 71 -7.83 5.15 13.00
N SER A 72 -8.86 5.07 13.82
CA SER A 72 -9.28 3.81 14.45
C SER A 72 -9.64 2.76 13.41
N ASP A 73 -10.35 3.17 12.36
CA ASP A 73 -10.71 2.31 11.24
C ASP A 73 -9.47 1.91 10.42
N ALA A 74 -8.60 2.88 10.10
CA ALA A 74 -7.34 2.60 9.39
C ALA A 74 -6.47 1.57 10.12
N ILE A 75 -6.31 1.72 11.43
CA ILE A 75 -5.57 0.78 12.28
C ILE A 75 -6.13 -0.64 12.18
N SER A 76 -7.45 -0.80 12.20
CA SER A 76 -8.08 -2.12 12.11
C SER A 76 -7.77 -2.80 10.77
N HIS A 77 -7.70 -2.04 9.69
CA HIS A 77 -7.32 -2.57 8.37
C HIS A 77 -5.83 -2.90 8.27
N ILE A 78 -4.96 -2.10 8.86
CA ILE A 78 -3.52 -2.42 8.92
C ILE A 78 -3.31 -3.76 9.62
N LYS A 79 -4.01 -4.02 10.72
CA LYS A 79 -3.94 -5.31 11.44
C LYS A 79 -4.28 -6.49 10.54
N GLN A 80 -5.23 -6.32 9.64
CA GLN A 80 -5.70 -7.39 8.75
C GLN A 80 -4.81 -7.60 7.52
N CYS A 81 -3.93 -6.66 7.21
CA CYS A 81 -3.02 -6.76 6.08
C CYS A 81 -1.74 -7.50 6.45
N ASP A 82 -1.08 -8.09 5.47
CA ASP A 82 0.17 -8.83 5.64
C ASP A 82 1.38 -7.90 5.60
N ALA A 83 1.28 -6.82 4.85
CA ALA A 83 2.36 -5.86 4.64
C ALA A 83 1.79 -4.45 4.44
N VAL A 84 2.67 -3.47 4.53
CA VAL A 84 2.36 -2.06 4.24
C VAL A 84 3.30 -1.57 3.15
N LEU A 85 2.73 -0.98 2.11
CA LEU A 85 3.48 -0.28 1.07
C LEU A 85 3.27 1.22 1.23
N VAL A 86 4.38 1.94 1.33
CA VAL A 86 4.41 3.37 1.61
C VAL A 86 4.79 4.13 0.34
N GLU A 87 3.87 4.93 -0.19
CA GLU A 87 4.23 5.91 -1.22
C GLU A 87 4.78 7.16 -0.51
N ALA A 88 6.09 7.25 -0.47
CA ALA A 88 6.82 8.21 0.36
C ALA A 88 7.36 9.43 -0.40
N SER A 89 6.90 9.65 -1.64
CA SER A 89 7.34 10.80 -2.45
C SER A 89 6.94 12.14 -1.83
N GLU A 90 5.87 12.16 -1.04
CA GLU A 90 5.42 13.33 -0.30
C GLU A 90 5.29 12.99 1.19
N LYS A 91 5.59 13.98 2.05
CA LYS A 91 5.54 13.82 3.50
C LYS A 91 4.14 14.11 4.04
N ALA A 92 3.67 13.28 4.96
CA ALA A 92 2.41 13.49 5.68
C ALA A 92 2.45 12.80 7.04
N ASN A 93 1.89 13.43 8.06
CA ASN A 93 1.90 12.90 9.42
C ASN A 93 1.20 11.54 9.53
N GLY A 94 0.11 11.35 8.80
CA GLY A 94 -0.62 10.09 8.79
C GLY A 94 0.21 8.91 8.30
N ILE A 95 1.10 9.13 7.34
CA ILE A 95 2.04 8.12 6.85
C ILE A 95 2.94 7.63 7.98
N TYR A 96 3.58 8.54 8.70
CA TYR A 96 4.49 8.19 9.79
C TYR A 96 3.77 7.43 10.91
N PHE A 97 2.56 7.83 11.24
CA PHE A 97 1.74 7.15 12.24
C PHE A 97 1.39 5.72 11.81
N GLU A 98 0.92 5.54 10.59
CA GLU A 98 0.52 4.23 10.08
C GLU A 98 1.72 3.29 9.94
N VAL A 99 2.84 3.78 9.44
CA VAL A 99 4.07 2.99 9.30
C VAL A 99 4.62 2.59 10.67
N GLY A 100 4.66 3.53 11.63
CA GLY A 100 5.10 3.22 12.99
C GLY A 100 4.24 2.14 13.65
N TYR A 101 2.94 2.23 13.46
CA TYR A 101 1.99 1.23 13.96
C TYR A 101 2.21 -0.14 13.32
N ALA A 102 2.35 -0.18 12.00
CA ALA A 102 2.62 -1.41 11.27
C ALA A 102 3.95 -2.05 11.69
N LYS A 103 4.97 -1.24 11.90
CA LYS A 103 6.28 -1.71 12.39
C LYS A 103 6.16 -2.35 13.77
N ALA A 104 5.40 -1.75 14.67
CA ALA A 104 5.15 -2.30 16.01
C ALA A 104 4.43 -3.66 15.96
N LEU A 105 3.65 -3.91 14.92
CA LEU A 105 2.98 -5.19 14.67
C LEU A 105 3.84 -6.18 13.87
N ASN A 106 5.09 -5.87 13.62
CA ASN A 106 6.02 -6.69 12.82
C ASN A 106 5.53 -6.96 11.38
N LYS A 107 4.76 -6.05 10.81
CA LYS A 107 4.38 -6.13 9.39
C LYS A 107 5.59 -5.81 8.51
N LYS A 108 5.65 -6.43 7.33
CA LYS A 108 6.63 -6.04 6.30
C LYS A 108 6.36 -4.62 5.84
N ILE A 109 7.40 -3.82 5.73
CA ILE A 109 7.32 -2.43 5.30
C ILE A 109 8.09 -2.27 3.98
N ILE A 110 7.37 -1.87 2.94
CA ILE A 110 7.93 -1.59 1.62
C ILE A 110 7.80 -0.10 1.38
N VAL A 111 8.91 0.59 1.22
CA VAL A 111 8.93 2.04 0.97
C VAL A 111 9.29 2.29 -0.48
N ILE A 112 8.45 3.03 -1.18
CA ILE A 112 8.72 3.49 -2.53
C ILE A 112 8.68 5.02 -2.57
N HIS A 113 9.56 5.62 -3.36
CA HIS A 113 9.54 7.06 -3.59
C HIS A 113 10.14 7.41 -4.95
N LYS A 114 9.69 8.53 -5.50
CA LYS A 114 10.24 9.05 -6.76
C LYS A 114 11.66 9.52 -6.58
N LYS A 115 12.48 9.32 -7.61
CA LYS A 115 13.82 9.87 -7.70
C LYS A 115 13.81 11.39 -7.46
N GLY A 116 14.74 11.87 -6.66
CA GLY A 116 14.82 13.28 -6.27
C GLY A 116 13.98 13.65 -5.04
N THR A 117 13.25 12.71 -4.45
CA THR A 117 12.55 12.90 -3.18
C THR A 117 13.31 12.22 -2.05
N GLU A 118 13.12 12.71 -0.83
CA GLU A 118 13.75 12.15 0.37
C GLU A 118 12.75 11.36 1.20
N ALA A 119 13.13 10.17 1.63
CA ALA A 119 12.32 9.31 2.48
C ALA A 119 13.14 8.66 3.60
N ASN A 120 14.16 9.37 4.11
CA ASN A 120 15.18 8.82 5.00
C ASN A 120 14.64 8.11 6.24
N LEU A 121 13.67 8.70 6.94
CA LEU A 121 13.10 8.08 8.13
C LEU A 121 12.32 6.82 7.79
N LEU A 122 11.52 6.86 6.74
CA LEU A 122 10.72 5.70 6.31
C LEU A 122 11.63 4.59 5.77
N GLU A 123 12.66 4.95 5.01
CA GLU A 123 13.65 3.99 4.53
C GLU A 123 14.37 3.27 5.67
N ALA A 124 14.66 3.98 6.76
CA ALA A 124 15.29 3.39 7.95
C ALA A 124 14.41 2.32 8.61
N MET A 125 13.08 2.41 8.43
CA MET A 125 12.12 1.45 8.97
C MET A 125 11.72 0.37 7.96
N SER A 126 12.18 0.46 6.72
CA SER A 126 11.76 -0.43 5.65
C SER A 126 12.48 -1.76 5.66
N ASP A 127 11.78 -2.80 5.24
CA ASP A 127 12.38 -4.09 4.87
C ASP A 127 12.82 -4.08 3.40
N ILE A 128 12.08 -3.36 2.57
CA ILE A 128 12.37 -3.18 1.14
C ILE A 128 12.20 -1.70 0.81
N LYS A 129 13.13 -1.16 0.05
CA LYS A 129 13.07 0.22 -0.44
C LYS A 129 13.28 0.26 -1.94
N ILE A 130 12.46 1.07 -2.62
CA ILE A 130 12.52 1.26 -4.06
C ILE A 130 12.48 2.76 -4.36
N GLU A 131 13.50 3.22 -5.07
CA GLU A 131 13.47 4.51 -5.74
C GLU A 131 13.08 4.28 -7.20
N TYR A 132 12.15 5.06 -7.74
CA TYR A 132 11.69 4.89 -9.12
C TYR A 132 11.61 6.23 -9.87
N ASP A 133 11.86 6.17 -11.18
CA ASP A 133 11.77 7.33 -12.07
C ASP A 133 10.33 7.64 -12.46
N ASP A 134 9.63 6.63 -12.96
CA ASP A 134 8.25 6.69 -13.43
C ASP A 134 7.53 5.36 -13.13
N PHE A 135 6.27 5.26 -13.50
CA PHE A 135 5.50 4.04 -13.25
C PHE A 135 5.99 2.83 -14.06
N ASN A 136 6.59 3.03 -15.23
CA ASN A 136 7.18 1.92 -15.97
C ASN A 136 8.39 1.35 -15.24
N ASP A 137 9.25 2.21 -14.68
CA ASP A 137 10.37 1.80 -13.84
C ASP A 137 9.88 1.11 -12.55
N LEU A 138 8.82 1.65 -11.92
CA LEU A 138 8.22 1.05 -10.74
C LEU A 138 7.71 -0.37 -11.02
N LYS A 139 7.03 -0.58 -12.15
CA LYS A 139 6.57 -1.92 -12.57
C LYS A 139 7.72 -2.92 -12.63
N LYS A 140 8.83 -2.54 -13.25
CA LYS A 140 10.00 -3.40 -13.37
C LYS A 140 10.58 -3.76 -12.01
N LYS A 141 10.71 -2.77 -11.14
CA LYS A 141 11.28 -2.96 -9.80
C LYS A 141 10.39 -3.78 -8.90
N LEU A 142 9.08 -3.53 -8.92
CA LEU A 142 8.10 -4.32 -8.16
C LEU A 142 8.06 -5.79 -8.62
N SER A 143 8.17 -6.04 -9.90
CA SER A 143 8.17 -7.41 -10.46
C SER A 143 9.34 -8.27 -9.97
N ARG A 144 10.40 -7.65 -9.46
CA ARG A 144 11.60 -8.34 -8.96
C ARG A 144 11.56 -8.62 -7.46
N ILE A 145 10.56 -8.09 -6.75
CA ILE A 145 10.46 -8.28 -5.30
C ILE A 145 9.97 -9.68 -4.99
N LYS A 146 10.66 -10.31 -4.04
CA LYS A 146 10.25 -11.57 -3.41
C LYS A 146 10.14 -11.34 -1.91
N ILE A 147 8.96 -11.58 -1.38
CA ILE A 147 8.71 -11.50 0.05
C ILE A 147 8.39 -12.88 0.60
#